data_823367b63643803f600d7e578e0dc58b
#
_entry.id   823367b63643803f600d7e578e0dc58b
#
_cell.length_a   1.000
_cell.length_b   1.000
_cell.length_c   1.000
_cell.angle_alpha   90.00
_cell.angle_beta   90.00
_cell.angle_gamma   90.00
#
_symmetry.space_group_name_H-M   'P 1'
#
loop_
_entity.id
_entity.type
_entity.pdbx_description
1 polymer ?
#
loop_
_entity_poly.entity_id
_entity_poly.type
_entity_poly.pdbx_seq_one_letter_code
_entity_poly.pdbx_strand_id
1 'polypeptide(L)'
;MILIKTLTVKNFMSVGNQTQAIDFQQKLLTLVLGENLDMGGDDAGSRNGTGKTTIVNALSYALYGEALTKIRRDNLVNKTNGKGMLVTITFEKEGKKYRVERGRKPNVMKYFIDDEEQELSDVSQGDSRKTQEDLNKMIGMTPRMFKHLVALNTYTQPFLSLHHSEQQDIIEQLLGIQLLSEKADILKTKIKRSKEDIAMETARLDGLKISNQKVEETINSLQSKSSAWTTQNKVDKEKLEDSIKEIESLDIDKELEAHQTLEQWNKLNDEMLQLNKDRSNLEATIVQADKTAKKLDKDLEKLHEKATCYACGQDLPKEKIEEMQRKLEEEYGEANSYVMDLQETLDQTEEKIKNLGDMAQKPTTYYETVKEAYEHRQYVDTLKTALKNKQDESNPYLDQIDELQKQAIQEVNYDTVNTMQKLKEHEEFLYKLLTNKDSFIRKKIIDQNLTFLNNRLTHYLDQLGLPHLVTFKNDLSVEITQLGQDLDFDNLSRGERNRLILGMSFAFRDVWENLYQNINLLFLDELIDSGMDTACLLYTSDAADD
;
A
#
# COMPACT_ATOMS: atom_id res chain seq x y z
N MET A 1 -10.99 7.10 11.12
CA MET A 1 -12.40 7.17 10.68
C MET A 1 -12.74 8.58 10.26
N ILE A 2 -13.47 8.72 9.14
CA ILE A 2 -14.03 10.01 8.70
C ILE A 2 -15.47 10.06 9.20
N LEU A 3 -15.74 10.98 10.10
CA LEU A 3 -17.06 11.15 10.69
C LEU A 3 -17.77 12.33 10.01
N ILE A 4 -18.62 12.04 9.04
CA ILE A 4 -19.46 13.05 8.40
C ILE A 4 -20.56 13.44 9.38
N LYS A 5 -20.66 14.77 9.65
CA LYS A 5 -21.57 15.32 10.66
C LYS A 5 -22.80 15.94 10.02
N THR A 6 -22.61 16.94 9.17
CA THR A 6 -23.73 17.68 8.59
C THR A 6 -23.55 17.94 7.09
N LEU A 7 -24.65 17.96 6.39
CA LEU A 7 -24.73 18.39 5.00
C LEU A 7 -25.78 19.49 4.89
N THR A 8 -25.43 20.65 4.35
CA THR A 8 -26.38 21.69 4.02
C THR A 8 -26.48 21.87 2.52
N VAL A 9 -27.69 22.04 2.02
CA VAL A 9 -27.99 22.07 0.60
C VAL A 9 -28.91 23.25 0.27
N LYS A 10 -28.54 24.03 -0.73
CA LYS A 10 -29.31 25.16 -1.24
C LYS A 10 -29.26 25.23 -2.75
N ASN A 11 -30.38 25.42 -3.40
CA ASN A 11 -30.50 25.54 -4.87
C ASN A 11 -29.84 24.39 -5.66
N PHE A 12 -29.93 23.19 -5.13
CA PHE A 12 -29.31 22.00 -5.72
C PHE A 12 -30.41 21.00 -6.13
N MET A 13 -30.45 20.63 -7.37
CA MET A 13 -31.46 19.72 -7.97
C MET A 13 -32.89 20.11 -7.56
N SER A 14 -33.57 19.27 -6.78
CA SER A 14 -34.94 19.52 -6.28
C SER A 14 -34.99 20.47 -5.10
N VAL A 15 -33.88 20.73 -4.42
CA VAL A 15 -33.83 21.65 -3.28
C VAL A 15 -33.84 23.10 -3.78
N GLY A 16 -34.78 23.89 -3.28
CA GLY A 16 -34.94 25.30 -3.65
C GLY A 16 -34.03 26.27 -2.89
N ASN A 17 -34.48 27.53 -2.78
CA ASN A 17 -33.68 28.62 -2.22
C ASN A 17 -33.55 28.55 -0.67
N GLN A 18 -34.44 27.83 -0.01
CA GLN A 18 -34.33 27.58 1.42
C GLN A 18 -33.24 26.54 1.68
N THR A 19 -32.28 26.88 2.54
CA THR A 19 -31.22 25.94 2.92
C THR A 19 -31.81 24.80 3.74
N GLN A 20 -31.58 23.57 3.30
CA GLN A 20 -31.91 22.36 4.03
C GLN A 20 -30.65 21.82 4.71
N ALA A 21 -30.77 21.36 5.95
CA ALA A 21 -29.67 20.76 6.71
C ALA A 21 -30.01 19.32 7.06
N ILE A 22 -29.04 18.45 6.94
CA ILE A 22 -29.13 17.05 7.30
C ILE A 22 -28.04 16.76 8.31
N ASP A 23 -28.41 16.20 9.45
CA ASP A 23 -27.49 15.73 10.48
C ASP A 23 -27.32 14.21 10.37
N PHE A 24 -26.07 13.77 10.21
CA PHE A 24 -25.68 12.36 10.10
C PHE A 24 -25.12 11.79 11.40
N GLN A 25 -25.20 12.51 12.51
CA GLN A 25 -24.65 12.05 13.79
C GLN A 25 -25.56 11.00 14.50
N GLN A 26 -26.66 10.65 13.89
CA GLN A 26 -27.53 9.59 14.40
C GLN A 26 -26.84 8.24 14.25
N LYS A 27 -26.86 7.44 15.32
CA LYS A 27 -26.12 6.17 15.41
C LYS A 27 -26.91 4.94 14.94
N LEU A 28 -28.14 5.11 14.46
CA LEU A 28 -29.04 4.02 14.11
C LEU A 28 -29.46 4.10 12.66
N LEU A 29 -29.96 2.98 12.14
CA LEU A 29 -30.59 2.92 10.84
C LEU A 29 -31.64 4.01 10.69
N THR A 30 -31.52 4.82 9.65
CA THR A 30 -32.43 5.93 9.38
C THR A 30 -33.19 5.68 8.09
N LEU A 31 -34.50 5.52 8.18
CA LEU A 31 -35.39 5.44 7.03
C LEU A 31 -35.75 6.85 6.55
N VAL A 32 -35.34 7.22 5.32
CA VAL A 32 -35.68 8.51 4.72
C VAL A 32 -36.95 8.35 3.89
N LEU A 33 -38.06 8.87 4.39
CA LEU A 33 -39.35 8.91 3.70
C LEU A 33 -39.53 10.24 2.97
N GLY A 34 -40.04 10.20 1.76
CA GLY A 34 -40.46 11.38 1.03
C GLY A 34 -41.95 11.54 1.06
N GLU A 35 -42.44 12.75 1.29
CA GLU A 35 -43.85 13.09 1.15
C GLU A 35 -44.00 14.14 0.03
N ASN A 36 -44.86 13.86 -0.92
CA ASN A 36 -45.16 14.77 -2.02
C ASN A 36 -46.43 15.54 -1.71
N LEU A 37 -46.27 16.75 -1.20
CA LEU A 37 -47.36 17.62 -0.80
C LEU A 37 -48.20 18.13 -1.99
N ASP A 38 -47.67 18.09 -3.20
CA ASP A 38 -48.32 18.57 -4.41
C ASP A 38 -49.31 17.54 -4.99
N MET A 39 -49.09 16.25 -4.72
CA MET A 39 -49.93 15.16 -5.26
C MET A 39 -50.98 14.62 -4.31
N GLY A 40 -50.99 15.01 -3.07
CA GLY A 40 -52.05 14.73 -2.07
C GLY A 40 -52.42 13.27 -1.96
N GLY A 41 -51.54 12.40 -1.45
CA GLY A 41 -51.87 10.99 -1.26
C GLY A 41 -50.80 10.20 -0.49
N ASP A 42 -51.26 9.19 0.20
CA ASP A 42 -50.44 8.29 1.02
C ASP A 42 -49.91 7.08 0.21
N ASP A 43 -50.21 7.02 -1.08
CA ASP A 43 -49.81 5.93 -1.95
C ASP A 43 -48.31 5.88 -2.22
N ALA A 44 -47.75 4.69 -2.35
CA ALA A 44 -46.31 4.47 -2.59
C ALA A 44 -45.78 5.22 -3.83
N GLY A 45 -46.65 5.47 -4.82
CA GLY A 45 -46.31 6.27 -6.02
C GLY A 45 -46.12 7.76 -5.75
N SER A 46 -46.82 8.32 -4.73
CA SER A 46 -46.69 9.74 -4.35
C SER A 46 -45.40 10.07 -3.64
N ARG A 47 -44.61 9.09 -3.22
CA ARG A 47 -43.32 9.26 -2.54
C ARG A 47 -42.15 9.39 -3.49
N ASN A 48 -42.34 9.20 -4.79
CA ASN A 48 -41.30 9.36 -5.81
C ASN A 48 -41.11 10.84 -6.19
N GLY A 49 -39.89 11.22 -6.57
CA GLY A 49 -39.55 12.59 -6.96
C GLY A 49 -39.40 13.60 -5.81
N THR A 50 -39.52 13.18 -4.55
CA THR A 50 -39.47 14.05 -3.35
C THR A 50 -38.05 14.49 -2.98
N GLY A 51 -37.02 14.06 -3.72
CA GLY A 51 -35.64 14.52 -3.52
C GLY A 51 -34.78 13.66 -2.62
N LYS A 52 -35.19 12.42 -2.27
CA LYS A 52 -34.39 11.49 -1.47
C LYS A 52 -32.97 11.30 -2.06
N THR A 53 -32.88 10.94 -3.33
CA THR A 53 -31.62 10.77 -4.07
C THR A 53 -30.81 12.07 -4.16
N THR A 54 -31.44 13.25 -4.01
CA THR A 54 -30.77 14.54 -3.99
C THR A 54 -29.78 14.65 -2.84
N ILE A 55 -30.06 14.03 -1.69
CA ILE A 55 -29.19 14.01 -0.51
C ILE A 55 -27.85 13.37 -0.86
N VAL A 56 -27.90 12.19 -1.45
CA VAL A 56 -26.67 11.42 -1.78
C VAL A 56 -25.88 12.09 -2.92
N ASN A 57 -26.59 12.66 -3.90
CA ASN A 57 -25.96 13.47 -4.95
C ASN A 57 -25.30 14.74 -4.41
N ALA A 58 -25.92 15.40 -3.43
CA ALA A 58 -25.34 16.57 -2.77
C ALA A 58 -24.08 16.20 -1.98
N LEU A 59 -24.11 15.08 -1.28
CA LEU A 59 -22.94 14.54 -0.57
C LEU A 59 -21.79 14.24 -1.53
N SER A 60 -22.06 13.53 -2.63
CA SER A 60 -21.07 13.25 -3.69
C SER A 60 -20.52 14.56 -4.28
N TYR A 61 -21.40 15.53 -4.56
CA TYR A 61 -20.97 16.82 -5.09
C TYR A 61 -20.11 17.60 -4.09
N ALA A 62 -20.46 17.60 -2.81
CA ALA A 62 -19.66 18.26 -1.78
C ALA A 62 -18.25 17.68 -1.68
N LEU A 63 -18.13 16.37 -1.70
CA LEU A 63 -16.84 15.67 -1.56
C LEU A 63 -16.02 15.72 -2.85
N TYR A 64 -16.64 15.48 -4.00
CA TYR A 64 -15.93 15.21 -5.26
C TYR A 64 -16.19 16.24 -6.38
N GLY A 65 -17.15 17.12 -6.19
CA GLY A 65 -17.53 18.10 -7.23
C GLY A 65 -18.32 17.50 -8.40
N GLU A 66 -18.86 16.29 -8.24
CA GLU A 66 -19.71 15.61 -9.22
C GLU A 66 -20.86 14.86 -8.55
N ALA A 67 -21.96 14.69 -9.26
CA ALA A 67 -23.07 13.86 -8.81
C ALA A 67 -22.74 12.36 -9.02
N LEU A 68 -23.51 11.48 -8.41
CA LEU A 68 -23.37 10.03 -8.60
C LEU A 68 -23.62 9.60 -10.04
N THR A 69 -24.53 10.28 -10.71
CA THR A 69 -24.87 10.05 -12.12
C THR A 69 -24.14 11.05 -13.03
N LYS A 70 -24.08 10.75 -14.35
CA LYS A 70 -23.42 11.60 -15.34
C LYS A 70 -24.22 12.90 -15.64
N ILE A 71 -24.63 13.62 -14.59
CA ILE A 71 -25.31 14.91 -14.72
C ILE A 71 -24.25 16.00 -14.86
N ARG A 72 -24.40 16.85 -15.90
CA ARG A 72 -23.53 18.03 -16.07
C ARG A 72 -23.66 18.96 -14.86
N ARG A 73 -22.56 19.50 -14.37
CA ARG A 73 -22.53 20.36 -13.16
C ARG A 73 -23.52 21.53 -13.22
N ASP A 74 -23.72 22.10 -14.37
CA ASP A 74 -24.68 23.23 -14.57
C ASP A 74 -26.15 22.79 -14.39
N ASN A 75 -26.44 21.51 -14.66
CA ASN A 75 -27.77 20.93 -14.49
C ASN A 75 -28.05 20.49 -13.03
N LEU A 76 -27.06 20.58 -12.15
CA LEU A 76 -27.24 20.36 -10.71
C LEU A 76 -27.84 21.61 -10.02
N VAL A 77 -27.72 22.78 -10.66
CA VAL A 77 -28.36 24.01 -10.17
C VAL A 77 -29.87 23.87 -10.26
N ASN A 78 -30.58 24.19 -9.18
CA ASN A 78 -32.05 24.18 -9.18
C ASN A 78 -32.58 24.96 -10.36
N LYS A 79 -33.44 24.34 -11.17
CA LYS A 79 -33.92 24.89 -12.44
C LYS A 79 -34.80 26.13 -12.24
N THR A 80 -35.58 26.17 -11.16
CA THR A 80 -36.47 27.27 -10.85
C THR A 80 -35.68 28.54 -10.49
N ASN A 81 -34.66 28.40 -9.67
CA ASN A 81 -33.86 29.52 -9.16
C ASN A 81 -32.68 29.89 -10.10
N GLY A 82 -32.17 28.93 -10.85
CA GLY A 82 -31.13 29.10 -11.88
C GLY A 82 -29.76 29.57 -11.39
N LYS A 83 -29.61 29.90 -10.11
CA LYS A 83 -28.38 30.48 -9.52
C LYS A 83 -28.26 30.18 -8.01
N GLY A 84 -27.11 30.55 -7.47
CA GLY A 84 -26.89 30.52 -6.02
C GLY A 84 -26.88 29.11 -5.41
N MET A 85 -26.45 28.10 -6.19
CA MET A 85 -26.28 26.76 -5.70
C MET A 85 -25.12 26.72 -4.69
N LEU A 86 -25.38 26.17 -3.51
CA LEU A 86 -24.37 25.96 -2.46
C LEU A 86 -24.64 24.65 -1.74
N VAL A 87 -23.61 23.85 -1.62
CA VAL A 87 -23.60 22.63 -0.82
C VAL A 87 -22.42 22.72 0.16
N THR A 88 -22.69 22.52 1.43
CA THR A 88 -21.66 22.53 2.47
C THR A 88 -21.68 21.21 3.22
N ILE A 89 -20.53 20.61 3.42
CA ILE A 89 -20.34 19.43 4.25
C ILE A 89 -19.40 19.71 5.40
N THR A 90 -19.74 19.21 6.58
CA THR A 90 -18.84 19.21 7.74
C THR A 90 -18.54 17.78 8.16
N PHE A 91 -17.29 17.50 8.45
CA PHE A 91 -16.85 16.19 8.92
C PHE A 91 -15.63 16.33 9.84
N GLU A 92 -15.34 15.27 10.56
CA GLU A 92 -14.20 15.17 11.44
C GLU A 92 -13.29 14.02 11.03
N LYS A 93 -12.00 14.26 11.04
CA LYS A 93 -10.96 13.25 10.77
C LYS A 93 -9.78 13.50 11.71
N GLU A 94 -9.37 12.46 12.44
CA GLU A 94 -8.20 12.52 13.34
C GLU A 94 -8.26 13.67 14.34
N GLY A 95 -9.46 13.97 14.86
CA GLY A 95 -9.70 15.03 15.84
C GLY A 95 -9.77 16.44 15.26
N LYS A 96 -9.57 16.62 13.94
CA LYS A 96 -9.72 17.92 13.27
C LYS A 96 -11.08 18.04 12.59
N LYS A 97 -11.64 19.24 12.64
CA LYS A 97 -12.90 19.55 11.96
C LYS A 97 -12.63 20.09 10.56
N TYR A 98 -13.34 19.58 9.60
CA TYR A 98 -13.25 19.97 8.20
C TYR A 98 -14.60 20.49 7.73
N ARG A 99 -14.56 21.55 6.91
CA ARG A 99 -15.74 22.09 6.22
C ARG A 99 -15.39 22.37 4.79
N VAL A 100 -16.19 21.82 3.87
CA VAL A 100 -16.06 22.07 2.41
C VAL A 100 -17.33 22.73 1.92
N GLU A 101 -17.18 23.85 1.22
CA GLU A 101 -18.26 24.60 0.61
C GLU A 101 -18.10 24.60 -0.91
N ARG A 102 -19.10 24.12 -1.61
CA ARG A 102 -19.12 24.09 -3.08
C ARG A 102 -20.35 24.77 -3.61
N GLY A 103 -20.12 25.71 -4.51
CA GLY A 103 -21.19 26.45 -5.18
C GLY A 103 -21.07 26.44 -6.69
N ARG A 104 -22.19 26.70 -7.32
CA ARG A 104 -22.28 26.94 -8.77
C ARG A 104 -23.19 28.13 -9.06
N LYS A 105 -22.77 28.99 -9.99
CA LYS A 105 -23.46 30.23 -10.35
C LYS A 105 -23.72 31.14 -9.13
N PRO A 106 -22.66 31.65 -8.47
CA PRO A 106 -21.24 31.62 -8.88
C PRO A 106 -20.51 30.33 -8.50
N ASN A 107 -19.35 30.10 -9.15
CA ASN A 107 -18.46 29.01 -8.73
C ASN A 107 -17.85 29.36 -7.37
N VAL A 108 -18.04 28.47 -6.40
CA VAL A 108 -17.45 28.56 -5.08
C VAL A 108 -16.75 27.24 -4.77
N MET A 109 -15.55 27.31 -4.27
CA MET A 109 -14.84 26.21 -3.64
C MET A 109 -14.07 26.77 -2.45
N LYS A 110 -14.48 26.39 -1.26
CA LYS A 110 -13.82 26.77 -0.01
C LYS A 110 -13.59 25.55 0.84
N TYR A 111 -12.46 25.55 1.50
CA TYR A 111 -12.02 24.47 2.35
C TYR A 111 -11.50 25.02 3.68
N PHE A 112 -11.99 24.49 4.79
CA PHE A 112 -11.66 24.95 6.14
C PHE A 112 -11.16 23.78 6.98
N ILE A 113 -10.17 24.04 7.81
CA ILE A 113 -9.68 23.14 8.85
C ILE A 113 -9.79 23.88 10.18
N ASP A 114 -10.51 23.31 11.15
CA ASP A 114 -10.76 23.90 12.47
C ASP A 114 -11.26 25.37 12.38
N ASP A 115 -12.18 25.60 11.43
CA ASP A 115 -12.79 26.89 11.08
C ASP A 115 -11.85 27.93 10.41
N GLU A 116 -10.59 27.61 10.17
CA GLU A 116 -9.66 28.43 9.39
C GLU A 116 -9.75 28.09 7.90
N GLU A 117 -10.02 29.11 7.06
CA GLU A 117 -10.06 28.95 5.61
C GLU A 117 -8.65 28.66 5.10
N GLN A 118 -8.47 27.55 4.39
CA GLN A 118 -7.18 27.16 3.82
C GLN A 118 -7.00 27.88 2.49
N GLU A 119 -5.84 28.47 2.26
CA GLU A 119 -5.49 29.03 0.97
C GLU A 119 -5.49 27.92 -0.09
N LEU A 120 -6.31 28.11 -1.12
CA LEU A 120 -6.32 27.23 -2.28
C LEU A 120 -4.99 27.39 -3.00
N SER A 121 -4.30 26.30 -3.23
CA SER A 121 -2.94 26.27 -3.79
C SER A 121 -2.82 26.85 -5.23
N ASP A 122 -3.93 27.34 -5.81
CA ASP A 122 -3.98 27.99 -7.13
C ASP A 122 -5.00 29.15 -7.14
N VAL A 123 -4.65 30.25 -6.50
CA VAL A 123 -5.47 31.47 -6.48
C VAL A 123 -5.51 32.19 -7.85
N SER A 124 -4.58 31.88 -8.76
CA SER A 124 -4.35 32.69 -9.96
C SER A 124 -5.25 32.39 -11.17
N GLN A 125 -5.98 31.27 -11.23
CA GLN A 125 -6.80 30.94 -12.42
C GLN A 125 -8.13 30.21 -12.15
N GLY A 126 -8.65 30.16 -10.94
CA GLY A 126 -9.94 29.49 -10.66
C GLY A 126 -9.93 27.98 -10.89
N ASP A 127 -8.77 27.36 -10.93
CA ASP A 127 -8.63 25.92 -11.11
C ASP A 127 -8.67 25.20 -9.74
N SER A 128 -9.83 24.63 -9.43
CA SER A 128 -10.05 23.85 -8.21
C SER A 128 -9.49 22.42 -8.28
N ARG A 129 -8.71 22.06 -9.31
CA ARG A 129 -8.22 20.67 -9.50
C ARG A 129 -7.27 20.24 -8.40
N LYS A 130 -6.32 21.10 -8.08
CA LYS A 130 -5.30 20.78 -7.06
C LYS A 130 -5.94 20.65 -5.67
N THR A 131 -6.84 21.56 -5.33
CA THR A 131 -7.64 21.47 -4.09
C THR A 131 -8.49 20.20 -4.05
N GLN A 132 -9.04 19.77 -5.21
CA GLN A 132 -9.76 18.51 -5.30
C GLN A 132 -8.84 17.30 -5.13
N GLU A 133 -7.64 17.35 -5.69
CA GLU A 133 -6.63 16.28 -5.48
C GLU A 133 -6.23 16.16 -4.02
N ASP A 134 -6.02 17.29 -3.35
CA ASP A 134 -5.69 17.30 -1.92
C ASP A 134 -6.86 16.79 -1.07
N LEU A 135 -8.09 17.17 -1.41
CA LEU A 135 -9.30 16.65 -0.78
C LEU A 135 -9.47 15.13 -1.02
N ASN A 136 -9.22 14.66 -2.24
CA ASN A 136 -9.28 13.23 -2.56
C ASN A 136 -8.24 12.43 -1.76
N LYS A 137 -7.01 12.95 -1.64
CA LYS A 137 -5.97 12.33 -0.80
C LYS A 137 -6.35 12.31 0.66
N MET A 138 -6.96 13.39 1.15
CA MET A 138 -7.41 13.51 2.53
C MET A 138 -8.56 12.55 2.82
N ILE A 139 -9.56 12.45 1.93
CA ILE A 139 -10.67 11.49 2.05
C ILE A 139 -10.14 10.06 1.89
N GLY A 140 -9.12 9.85 1.05
CA GLY A 140 -8.52 8.54 0.76
C GLY A 140 -9.40 7.64 -0.10
N MET A 141 -10.57 8.11 -0.55
CA MET A 141 -11.54 7.37 -1.36
C MET A 141 -11.85 8.14 -2.64
N THR A 142 -11.79 7.47 -3.80
CA THR A 142 -12.17 8.07 -5.07
C THR A 142 -13.70 8.18 -5.23
N PRO A 143 -14.20 9.09 -6.10
CA PRO A 143 -15.62 9.16 -6.41
C PRO A 143 -16.20 7.81 -6.88
N ARG A 144 -15.40 7.01 -7.57
CA ARG A 144 -15.79 5.70 -8.07
C ARG A 144 -15.97 4.71 -6.91
N MET A 145 -15.03 4.68 -5.98
CA MET A 145 -15.15 3.84 -4.77
C MET A 145 -16.33 4.27 -3.90
N PHE A 146 -16.57 5.57 -3.75
CA PHE A 146 -17.71 6.09 -3.00
C PHE A 146 -19.05 5.52 -3.49
N LYS A 147 -19.22 5.36 -4.82
CA LYS A 147 -20.42 4.79 -5.44
C LYS A 147 -20.63 3.31 -5.11
N HIS A 148 -19.57 2.57 -4.83
CA HIS A 148 -19.63 1.14 -4.55
C HIS A 148 -19.54 0.78 -3.07
N LEU A 149 -19.08 1.72 -2.22
CA LEU A 149 -18.90 1.49 -0.79
C LEU A 149 -19.87 2.25 0.11
N VAL A 150 -20.31 3.43 -0.33
CA VAL A 150 -21.07 4.35 0.53
C VAL A 150 -22.45 4.68 -0.06
N ALA A 151 -22.56 4.87 -1.36
CA ALA A 151 -23.77 5.34 -2.03
C ALA A 151 -24.34 4.26 -2.96
N LEU A 152 -24.90 3.22 -2.38
CA LEU A 152 -25.42 2.06 -3.10
C LEU A 152 -26.82 2.37 -3.67
N ASN A 153 -26.98 2.17 -4.97
CA ASN A 153 -28.22 2.52 -5.66
C ASN A 153 -28.40 1.71 -6.95
N THR A 154 -29.60 1.80 -7.55
CA THR A 154 -29.96 1.08 -8.78
C THR A 154 -29.67 1.85 -10.07
N TYR A 155 -29.34 3.13 -9.99
CA TYR A 155 -29.15 4.01 -11.15
C TYR A 155 -27.69 4.30 -11.51
N THR A 156 -26.74 3.93 -10.66
CA THR A 156 -25.33 3.89 -11.04
C THR A 156 -25.01 2.56 -11.71
N GLN A 157 -24.06 2.59 -12.63
CA GLN A 157 -23.66 1.35 -13.30
C GLN A 157 -23.04 0.39 -12.27
N PRO A 158 -23.59 -0.83 -12.12
CA PRO A 158 -23.05 -1.84 -11.21
C PRO A 158 -21.60 -2.19 -11.55
N PHE A 159 -20.82 -2.59 -10.56
CA PHE A 159 -19.42 -2.98 -10.73
C PHE A 159 -19.25 -4.03 -11.85
N LEU A 160 -20.07 -5.08 -11.84
CA LEU A 160 -19.98 -6.18 -12.81
C LEU A 160 -20.37 -5.80 -14.25
N SER A 161 -21.05 -4.67 -14.44
CA SER A 161 -21.37 -4.14 -15.76
C SER A 161 -20.32 -3.13 -16.28
N LEU A 162 -19.30 -2.81 -15.51
CA LEU A 162 -18.20 -1.94 -15.93
C LEU A 162 -17.27 -2.66 -16.91
N HIS A 163 -16.54 -1.89 -17.72
CA HIS A 163 -15.47 -2.47 -18.52
C HIS A 163 -14.39 -3.09 -17.62
N HIS A 164 -13.77 -4.16 -18.11
CA HIS A 164 -12.75 -4.92 -17.35
C HIS A 164 -11.64 -4.01 -16.77
N SER A 165 -11.15 -3.03 -17.54
CA SER A 165 -10.16 -2.07 -17.04
C SER A 165 -10.66 -1.22 -15.88
N GLU A 166 -11.94 -0.85 -15.88
CA GLU A 166 -12.54 -0.09 -14.78
C GLU A 166 -12.77 -0.95 -13.54
N GLN A 167 -13.12 -2.21 -13.74
CA GLN A 167 -13.21 -3.20 -12.64
C GLN A 167 -11.84 -3.41 -12.01
N GLN A 168 -10.79 -3.59 -12.83
CA GLN A 168 -9.42 -3.72 -12.33
C GLN A 168 -8.99 -2.51 -11.52
N ASP A 169 -9.22 -1.29 -11.99
CA ASP A 169 -8.89 -0.06 -11.27
C ASP A 169 -9.55 -0.01 -9.88
N ILE A 170 -10.83 -0.40 -9.80
CA ILE A 170 -11.57 -0.45 -8.53
C ILE A 170 -10.97 -1.49 -7.59
N ILE A 171 -10.71 -2.70 -8.08
CA ILE A 171 -10.15 -3.77 -7.28
C ILE A 171 -8.72 -3.47 -6.86
N GLU A 172 -7.89 -2.92 -7.75
CA GLU A 172 -6.53 -2.49 -7.39
C GLU A 172 -6.53 -1.45 -6.27
N GLN A 173 -7.47 -0.51 -6.32
CA GLN A 173 -7.64 0.45 -5.23
C GLN A 173 -8.15 -0.23 -3.96
N LEU A 174 -9.15 -1.08 -4.07
CA LEU A 174 -9.74 -1.82 -2.95
C LEU A 174 -8.70 -2.67 -2.22
N LEU A 175 -7.85 -3.38 -2.96
CA LEU A 175 -6.81 -4.25 -2.42
C LEU A 175 -5.56 -3.48 -1.93
N GLY A 176 -5.55 -2.16 -2.02
CA GLY A 176 -4.42 -1.33 -1.59
C GLY A 176 -3.22 -1.36 -2.54
N ILE A 177 -3.39 -1.84 -3.77
CA ILE A 177 -2.31 -1.91 -4.76
C ILE A 177 -1.87 -0.49 -5.17
N GLN A 178 -2.78 0.47 -5.19
CA GLN A 178 -2.45 1.88 -5.45
C GLN A 178 -1.48 2.45 -4.41
N LEU A 179 -1.53 1.98 -3.15
CA LEU A 179 -0.58 2.36 -2.12
C LEU A 179 0.87 1.96 -2.50
N LEU A 180 1.04 0.86 -3.23
CA LEU A 180 2.34 0.46 -3.76
C LEU A 180 2.86 1.48 -4.77
N SER A 181 1.98 1.98 -5.65
CA SER A 181 2.32 3.01 -6.63
C SER A 181 2.70 4.33 -5.95
N GLU A 182 1.96 4.76 -4.95
CA GLU A 182 2.29 5.95 -4.14
C GLU A 182 3.64 5.79 -3.43
N LYS A 183 3.89 4.63 -2.83
CA LYS A 183 5.19 4.33 -2.21
C LYS A 183 6.32 4.24 -3.24
N ALA A 184 6.02 3.71 -4.43
CA ALA A 184 6.97 3.70 -5.55
C ALA A 184 7.33 5.11 -6.02
N ASP A 185 6.38 6.03 -6.09
CA ASP A 185 6.64 7.44 -6.45
C ASP A 185 7.53 8.15 -5.42
N ILE A 186 7.30 7.88 -4.13
CA ILE A 186 8.16 8.36 -3.05
C ILE A 186 9.59 7.81 -3.22
N LEU A 187 9.71 6.49 -3.47
CA LEU A 187 11.01 5.85 -3.72
C LEU A 187 11.69 6.40 -4.97
N LYS A 188 10.94 6.61 -6.05
CA LYS A 188 11.47 7.23 -7.28
C LYS A 188 12.09 8.60 -7.00
N THR A 189 11.44 9.40 -6.18
CA THR A 189 11.96 10.71 -5.76
C THR A 189 13.21 10.56 -4.90
N LYS A 190 13.23 9.60 -3.96
CA LYS A 190 14.40 9.29 -3.15
C LYS A 190 15.57 8.80 -4.00
N ILE A 191 15.34 7.85 -4.91
CA ILE A 191 16.35 7.32 -5.83
C ILE A 191 16.96 8.46 -6.67
N LYS A 192 16.11 9.39 -7.15
CA LYS A 192 16.62 10.56 -7.89
C LYS A 192 17.55 11.39 -7.02
N ARG A 193 17.15 11.67 -5.78
CA ARG A 193 17.97 12.41 -4.83
C ARG A 193 19.26 11.65 -4.47
N SER A 194 19.16 10.36 -4.18
CA SER A 194 20.34 9.52 -3.93
C SER A 194 21.32 9.52 -5.11
N LYS A 195 20.81 9.51 -6.36
CA LYS A 195 21.65 9.64 -7.56
C LYS A 195 22.37 11.00 -7.64
N GLU A 196 21.64 12.07 -7.32
CA GLU A 196 22.20 13.42 -7.30
C GLU A 196 23.28 13.56 -6.20
N ASP A 197 22.99 13.04 -5.01
CA ASP A 197 23.92 13.06 -3.87
C ASP A 197 25.18 12.23 -4.16
N ILE A 198 25.02 11.02 -4.75
CA ILE A 198 26.15 10.18 -5.19
C ILE A 198 26.97 10.90 -6.25
N ALA A 199 26.31 11.52 -7.24
CA ALA A 199 27.02 12.22 -8.30
C ALA A 199 27.80 13.42 -7.75
N MET A 200 27.22 14.19 -6.83
CA MET A 200 27.90 15.30 -6.16
C MET A 200 29.12 14.82 -5.34
N GLU A 201 28.94 13.77 -4.53
CA GLU A 201 30.02 13.26 -3.70
C GLU A 201 31.11 12.59 -4.54
N THR A 202 30.72 11.85 -5.60
CA THR A 202 31.68 11.29 -6.56
C THR A 202 32.45 12.38 -7.27
N ALA A 203 31.78 13.42 -7.76
CA ALA A 203 32.46 14.56 -8.39
C ALA A 203 33.42 15.29 -7.42
N ARG A 204 33.00 15.39 -6.13
CA ARG A 204 33.88 15.95 -5.07
C ARG A 204 35.14 15.09 -4.88
N LEU A 205 34.94 13.76 -4.79
CA LEU A 205 36.06 12.82 -4.61
C LEU A 205 36.96 12.75 -5.86
N ASP A 206 36.38 12.79 -7.05
CA ASP A 206 37.13 12.85 -8.31
C ASP A 206 37.92 14.15 -8.43
N GLY A 207 37.33 15.28 -8.00
CA GLY A 207 38.03 16.54 -7.89
C GLY A 207 39.23 16.47 -6.93
N LEU A 208 39.04 15.82 -5.78
CA LEU A 208 40.12 15.56 -4.83
C LEU A 208 41.20 14.65 -5.41
N LYS A 209 40.77 13.58 -6.13
CA LYS A 209 41.70 12.66 -6.81
C LYS A 209 42.52 13.36 -7.88
N ILE A 210 41.88 14.20 -8.70
CA ILE A 210 42.58 15.00 -9.72
C ILE A 210 43.52 16.01 -9.05
N SER A 211 43.08 16.62 -7.94
CA SER A 211 43.94 17.51 -7.17
C SER A 211 45.17 16.78 -6.61
N ASN A 212 44.92 15.60 -6.00
CA ASN A 212 46.00 14.75 -5.49
C ASN A 212 46.95 14.31 -6.61
N GLN A 213 46.39 13.92 -7.78
CA GLN A 213 47.19 13.50 -8.94
C GLN A 213 48.06 14.61 -9.49
N LYS A 214 47.57 15.85 -9.58
CA LYS A 214 48.37 17.00 -9.98
C LYS A 214 49.52 17.28 -8.99
N VAL A 215 49.25 17.06 -7.73
CA VAL A 215 50.24 17.21 -6.70
C VAL A 215 51.26 16.07 -6.76
N GLU A 216 50.80 14.80 -6.98
CA GLU A 216 51.73 13.68 -7.22
C GLU A 216 52.65 13.92 -8.42
N GLU A 217 52.12 14.45 -9.52
CA GLU A 217 52.91 14.82 -10.69
C GLU A 217 53.98 15.88 -10.35
N THR A 218 53.62 16.86 -9.51
CA THR A 218 54.57 17.88 -9.05
C THR A 218 55.60 17.27 -8.10
N ILE A 219 55.20 16.38 -7.21
CA ILE A 219 56.10 15.64 -6.31
C ILE A 219 57.06 14.77 -7.12
N ASN A 220 56.56 14.00 -8.11
CA ASN A 220 57.40 13.17 -8.97
C ASN A 220 58.46 14.02 -9.75
N SER A 221 58.05 15.21 -10.20
CA SER A 221 58.96 16.16 -10.83
C SER A 221 60.08 16.64 -9.88
N LEU A 222 59.72 16.91 -8.61
CA LEU A 222 60.67 17.29 -7.58
C LEU A 222 61.55 16.10 -7.14
N GLN A 223 60.96 14.89 -7.05
CA GLN A 223 61.72 13.66 -6.75
C GLN A 223 62.72 13.30 -7.84
N SER A 224 62.35 13.53 -9.13
CA SER A 224 63.29 13.33 -10.23
C SER A 224 64.53 14.24 -10.13
N LYS A 225 64.36 15.42 -9.57
CA LYS A 225 65.45 16.33 -9.27
C LYS A 225 66.25 15.91 -8.03
N SER A 226 65.61 15.23 -7.11
CA SER A 226 66.24 14.76 -5.88
C SER A 226 66.93 13.40 -6.01
N SER A 227 66.47 12.58 -7.01
CA SER A 227 67.02 11.23 -7.22
C SER A 227 68.53 11.18 -7.62
N ALA A 228 69.08 12.26 -8.16
CA ALA A 228 70.53 12.40 -8.34
C ALA A 228 71.33 12.42 -7.02
N TRP A 229 70.64 12.63 -5.91
CA TRP A 229 71.19 12.76 -4.56
C TRP A 229 71.19 11.46 -3.75
N THR A 230 70.35 10.51 -4.14
CA THR A 230 69.94 9.34 -3.31
C THR A 230 70.92 8.14 -3.40
N THR A 231 71.99 8.22 -4.11
CA THR A 231 72.99 7.13 -4.26
C THR A 231 73.71 6.74 -2.95
N GLN A 232 73.56 7.55 -1.90
CA GLN A 232 74.37 7.38 -0.68
C GLN A 232 73.69 6.70 0.50
N ASN A 233 72.33 6.50 0.47
CA ASN A 233 71.57 5.98 1.61
C ASN A 233 71.08 4.50 1.47
N LYS A 234 71.90 3.68 0.82
CA LYS A 234 71.59 2.29 0.56
C LYS A 234 71.36 1.43 1.82
N VAL A 235 72.06 1.76 2.91
CA VAL A 235 72.08 0.94 4.13
C VAL A 235 70.76 1.02 4.94
N ASP A 236 70.07 2.17 4.91
CA ASP A 236 68.79 2.31 5.61
C ASP A 236 67.64 1.65 4.85
N LYS A 237 67.77 1.42 3.53
CA LYS A 237 66.85 0.65 2.73
C LYS A 237 66.75 -0.81 3.16
N GLU A 238 67.87 -1.45 3.37
CA GLU A 238 67.91 -2.88 3.71
C GLU A 238 67.21 -3.18 5.02
N LYS A 239 67.33 -2.30 6.05
CA LYS A 239 66.64 -2.49 7.33
C LYS A 239 65.12 -2.37 7.24
N LEU A 240 64.64 -1.46 6.39
CA LEU A 240 63.21 -1.27 6.18
C LEU A 240 62.62 -2.38 5.28
N GLU A 241 63.39 -2.88 4.30
CA GLU A 241 63.03 -4.03 3.47
C GLU A 241 62.85 -5.31 4.31
N ASP A 242 63.69 -5.52 5.32
CA ASP A 242 63.56 -6.67 6.22
C ASP A 242 62.31 -6.56 7.11
N SER A 243 61.98 -5.35 7.57
CA SER A 243 60.73 -5.13 8.32
C SER A 243 59.46 -5.34 7.46
N ILE A 244 59.51 -4.95 6.19
CA ILE A 244 58.43 -5.19 5.24
C ILE A 244 58.25 -6.70 4.98
N LYS A 245 59.34 -7.42 4.78
CA LYS A 245 59.29 -8.88 4.58
C LYS A 245 58.71 -9.63 5.77
N GLU A 246 58.95 -9.16 7.00
CA GLU A 246 58.41 -9.77 8.22
C GLU A 246 56.91 -9.59 8.30
N ILE A 247 56.40 -8.44 7.88
CA ILE A 247 54.96 -8.13 7.90
C ILE A 247 54.24 -8.74 6.69
N GLU A 248 54.88 -8.86 5.52
CA GLU A 248 54.36 -9.58 4.34
C GLU A 248 54.29 -11.09 4.52
N SER A 249 54.73 -11.64 5.68
CA SER A 249 54.56 -13.06 6.01
C SER A 249 53.11 -13.48 6.18
N LEU A 250 52.20 -12.55 6.41
CA LEU A 250 50.77 -12.80 6.44
C LEU A 250 50.18 -12.66 5.04
N ASP A 251 49.61 -13.73 4.51
CA ASP A 251 48.96 -13.77 3.21
C ASP A 251 47.61 -13.05 3.27
N ILE A 252 47.65 -11.73 3.06
CA ILE A 252 46.49 -10.86 3.19
C ILE A 252 45.42 -11.13 2.12
N ASP A 253 45.81 -11.69 0.97
CA ASP A 253 44.87 -12.02 -0.09
C ASP A 253 44.02 -13.22 0.31
N LYS A 254 44.62 -14.20 1.01
CA LYS A 254 43.83 -15.28 1.62
C LYS A 254 42.91 -14.82 2.75
N GLU A 255 43.35 -13.83 3.50
CA GLU A 255 42.51 -13.23 4.56
C GLU A 255 41.31 -12.49 3.95
N LEU A 256 41.49 -11.79 2.84
CA LEU A 256 40.39 -11.13 2.10
C LEU A 256 39.43 -12.13 1.49
N GLU A 257 39.93 -13.26 0.97
CA GLU A 257 39.10 -14.37 0.48
C GLU A 257 38.29 -15.00 1.62
N ALA A 258 38.90 -15.16 2.81
CA ALA A 258 38.21 -15.65 3.99
C ALA A 258 37.08 -14.70 4.41
N HIS A 259 37.28 -13.39 4.33
CA HIS A 259 36.25 -12.41 4.61
C HIS A 259 35.12 -12.41 3.56
N GLN A 260 35.44 -12.58 2.27
CA GLN A 260 34.43 -12.72 1.23
C GLN A 260 33.54 -13.97 1.47
N THR A 261 34.21 -15.06 1.86
CA THR A 261 33.49 -16.31 2.23
C THR A 261 32.62 -16.09 3.47
N LEU A 262 33.09 -15.32 4.45
CA LEU A 262 32.32 -14.94 5.63
C LEU A 262 31.10 -14.07 5.28
N GLU A 263 31.23 -13.16 4.33
CA GLU A 263 30.11 -12.35 3.85
C GLU A 263 29.05 -13.22 3.18
N GLN A 264 29.48 -14.16 2.33
CA GLN A 264 28.56 -15.13 1.72
C GLN A 264 27.87 -15.99 2.78
N TRP A 265 28.63 -16.43 3.78
CA TRP A 265 28.11 -17.21 4.90
C TRP A 265 27.06 -16.40 5.68
N ASN A 266 27.31 -15.11 5.98
CA ASN A 266 26.37 -14.26 6.68
C ASN A 266 25.08 -14.07 5.85
N LYS A 267 25.18 -13.87 4.53
CA LYS A 267 24.00 -13.77 3.63
C LYS A 267 23.14 -15.04 3.68
N LEU A 268 23.79 -16.19 3.58
CA LEU A 268 23.08 -17.48 3.67
C LEU A 268 22.47 -17.70 5.06
N ASN A 269 23.18 -17.29 6.12
CA ASN A 269 22.69 -17.37 7.49
C ASN A 269 21.48 -16.47 7.73
N ASP A 270 21.50 -15.26 7.20
CA ASP A 270 20.38 -14.32 7.29
C ASP A 270 19.18 -14.85 6.51
N GLU A 271 19.42 -15.41 5.33
CA GLU A 271 18.36 -16.05 4.53
C GLU A 271 17.77 -17.26 5.29
N MET A 272 18.60 -18.08 5.88
CA MET A 272 18.18 -19.20 6.72
C MET A 272 17.37 -18.74 7.93
N LEU A 273 17.81 -17.66 8.59
CA LEU A 273 17.10 -17.07 9.73
C LEU A 273 15.74 -16.51 9.30
N GLN A 274 15.69 -15.85 8.14
CA GLN A 274 14.44 -15.32 7.61
C GLN A 274 13.47 -16.44 7.25
N LEU A 275 13.94 -17.46 6.56
CA LEU A 275 13.12 -18.62 6.22
C LEU A 275 12.59 -19.36 7.47
N ASN A 276 13.41 -19.49 8.49
CA ASN A 276 12.97 -20.10 9.77
C ASN A 276 11.92 -19.21 10.47
N LYS A 277 12.05 -17.89 10.38
CA LYS A 277 11.05 -16.95 10.90
C LYS A 277 9.74 -17.06 10.12
N ASP A 278 9.84 -17.13 8.80
CA ASP A 278 8.68 -17.27 7.93
C ASP A 278 7.96 -18.60 8.17
N ARG A 279 8.72 -19.69 8.34
CA ARG A 279 8.19 -21.00 8.76
C ARG A 279 7.41 -20.88 10.06
N SER A 280 8.01 -20.27 11.08
CA SER A 280 7.36 -20.11 12.40
C SER A 280 6.08 -19.28 12.32
N ASN A 281 6.07 -18.23 11.48
CA ASN A 281 4.89 -17.42 11.25
C ASN A 281 3.78 -18.22 10.52
N LEU A 282 4.16 -19.02 9.53
CA LEU A 282 3.23 -19.89 8.81
C LEU A 282 2.63 -20.95 9.75
N GLU A 283 3.46 -21.61 10.57
CA GLU A 283 3.00 -22.57 11.58
C GLU A 283 1.95 -21.94 12.52
N ALA A 284 2.24 -20.70 13.00
CA ALA A 284 1.30 -19.97 13.86
C ALA A 284 -0.02 -19.64 13.13
N THR A 285 0.07 -19.26 11.84
CA THR A 285 -1.08 -18.93 11.02
C THR A 285 -1.94 -20.18 10.72
N ILE A 286 -1.30 -21.30 10.44
CA ILE A 286 -1.97 -22.59 10.23
C ILE A 286 -2.76 -22.99 11.48
N VAL A 287 -2.15 -22.86 12.67
CA VAL A 287 -2.84 -23.15 13.94
C VAL A 287 -4.10 -22.29 14.12
N GLN A 288 -4.04 -21.04 13.70
CA GLN A 288 -5.19 -20.13 13.77
C GLN A 288 -6.28 -20.48 12.74
N ALA A 289 -5.87 -20.77 11.52
CA ALA A 289 -6.78 -21.18 10.44
C ALA A 289 -7.46 -22.52 10.77
N ASP A 290 -6.70 -23.49 11.28
CA ASP A 290 -7.22 -24.80 11.70
C ASP A 290 -8.25 -24.69 12.84
N LYS A 291 -8.02 -23.75 13.79
CA LYS A 291 -9.03 -23.45 14.82
C LYS A 291 -10.34 -22.95 14.21
N THR A 292 -10.24 -22.14 13.15
CA THR A 292 -11.41 -21.60 12.46
C THR A 292 -12.16 -22.70 11.72
N ALA A 293 -11.43 -23.56 10.99
CA ALA A 293 -11.98 -24.72 10.33
C ALA A 293 -12.67 -25.68 11.33
N LYS A 294 -12.00 -25.99 12.43
CA LYS A 294 -12.57 -26.83 13.50
C LYS A 294 -13.76 -26.22 14.22
N LYS A 295 -13.87 -24.88 14.23
CA LYS A 295 -15.06 -24.21 14.76
C LYS A 295 -16.24 -24.38 13.82
N LEU A 296 -16.02 -24.19 12.53
CA LEU A 296 -17.05 -24.40 11.50
C LEU A 296 -17.54 -25.84 11.47
N ASP A 297 -16.62 -26.80 11.61
CA ASP A 297 -16.92 -28.22 11.74
C ASP A 297 -17.86 -28.52 12.94
N LYS A 298 -17.51 -27.95 14.10
CA LYS A 298 -18.36 -28.06 15.31
C LYS A 298 -19.72 -27.37 15.17
N ASP A 299 -19.77 -26.29 14.42
CA ASP A 299 -21.04 -25.58 14.19
C ASP A 299 -21.88 -26.35 13.17
N LEU A 300 -21.28 -27.07 12.24
CA LEU A 300 -21.91 -28.11 11.39
C LEU A 300 -22.47 -29.25 12.22
N GLU A 301 -21.70 -29.83 13.13
CA GLU A 301 -22.14 -30.90 14.04
C GLU A 301 -23.32 -30.44 14.89
N LYS A 302 -23.27 -29.20 15.45
CA LYS A 302 -24.39 -28.65 16.24
C LYS A 302 -25.65 -28.42 15.42
N LEU A 303 -25.51 -28.10 14.15
CA LEU A 303 -26.67 -27.94 13.24
C LEU A 303 -27.34 -29.29 12.99
N HIS A 304 -26.58 -30.38 13.00
CA HIS A 304 -27.08 -31.74 12.95
C HIS A 304 -27.84 -32.17 14.23
N GLU A 305 -27.39 -31.65 15.41
CA GLU A 305 -27.95 -32.04 16.68
C GLU A 305 -29.20 -31.23 17.13
N LYS A 306 -29.29 -29.94 16.74
CA LYS A 306 -30.38 -29.03 17.18
C LYS A 306 -30.83 -28.07 16.08
N ALA A 307 -31.81 -28.47 15.34
CA ALA A 307 -32.39 -27.70 14.24
C ALA A 307 -33.48 -26.70 14.69
N THR A 308 -33.18 -25.89 15.72
CA THR A 308 -34.16 -24.90 16.24
C THR A 308 -33.73 -23.46 15.92
N CYS A 309 -34.66 -22.58 15.61
CA CYS A 309 -34.45 -21.18 15.37
C CYS A 309 -33.90 -20.48 16.61
N TYR A 310 -32.73 -19.82 16.50
CA TYR A 310 -32.08 -19.08 17.59
C TYR A 310 -32.98 -17.96 18.17
N ALA A 311 -33.81 -17.31 17.34
CA ALA A 311 -34.60 -16.15 17.75
C ALA A 311 -35.97 -16.51 18.39
N CYS A 312 -36.58 -17.64 18.04
CA CYS A 312 -37.94 -17.99 18.49
C CYS A 312 -38.08 -19.40 19.08
N GLY A 313 -37.02 -20.22 19.06
CA GLY A 313 -37.00 -21.55 19.66
C GLY A 313 -37.84 -22.61 18.93
N GLN A 314 -38.38 -22.29 17.76
CA GLN A 314 -39.15 -23.24 16.95
C GLN A 314 -38.25 -24.06 16.04
N ASP A 315 -38.67 -25.29 15.75
CA ASP A 315 -37.94 -26.14 14.80
C ASP A 315 -37.92 -25.51 13.41
N LEU A 316 -36.76 -25.49 12.80
CA LEU A 316 -36.56 -24.94 11.45
C LEU A 316 -37.16 -25.92 10.41
N PRO A 317 -37.75 -25.42 9.33
CA PRO A 317 -38.17 -26.25 8.20
C PRO A 317 -36.99 -27.03 7.63
N LYS A 318 -37.20 -28.28 7.23
CA LYS A 318 -36.14 -29.15 6.68
C LYS A 318 -35.36 -28.52 5.55
N GLU A 319 -36.04 -27.86 4.63
CA GLU A 319 -35.41 -27.13 3.50
C GLU A 319 -34.47 -26.03 3.95
N LYS A 320 -34.76 -25.40 5.08
CA LYS A 320 -33.92 -24.32 5.64
C LYS A 320 -32.68 -24.85 6.38
N ILE A 321 -32.84 -26.03 6.99
CA ILE A 321 -31.75 -26.75 7.64
C ILE A 321 -30.78 -27.24 6.57
N GLU A 322 -31.25 -27.83 5.49
CA GLU A 322 -30.45 -28.29 4.37
C GLU A 322 -29.70 -27.14 3.67
N GLU A 323 -30.33 -25.98 3.57
CA GLU A 323 -29.70 -24.77 3.03
C GLU A 323 -28.58 -24.25 3.95
N MET A 324 -28.82 -24.22 5.26
CA MET A 324 -27.82 -23.81 6.25
C MET A 324 -26.67 -24.82 6.33
N GLN A 325 -26.97 -26.11 6.25
CA GLN A 325 -25.95 -27.16 6.20
C GLN A 325 -25.03 -26.99 5.01
N ARG A 326 -25.64 -26.84 3.82
CA ARG A 326 -24.82 -26.66 2.60
C ARG A 326 -23.94 -25.43 2.66
N LYS A 327 -24.42 -24.30 3.24
CA LYS A 327 -23.62 -23.10 3.42
C LYS A 327 -22.43 -23.30 4.37
N LEU A 328 -22.69 -23.93 5.50
CA LEU A 328 -21.63 -24.25 6.47
C LEU A 328 -20.64 -25.28 5.92
N GLU A 329 -21.11 -26.25 5.12
CA GLU A 329 -20.23 -27.20 4.42
C GLU A 329 -19.33 -26.49 3.39
N GLU A 330 -19.85 -25.49 2.70
CA GLU A 330 -19.11 -24.67 1.73
C GLU A 330 -18.07 -23.80 2.45
N GLU A 331 -18.46 -23.10 3.52
CA GLU A 331 -17.54 -22.30 4.36
C GLU A 331 -16.47 -23.18 5.02
N TYR A 332 -16.83 -24.37 5.49
CA TYR A 332 -15.87 -25.33 6.03
C TYR A 332 -14.91 -25.82 4.95
N GLY A 333 -15.44 -26.11 3.75
CA GLY A 333 -14.62 -26.51 2.61
C GLY A 333 -13.58 -25.44 2.24
N GLU A 334 -14.00 -24.17 2.19
CA GLU A 334 -13.10 -23.03 1.93
C GLU A 334 -12.06 -22.84 3.04
N ALA A 335 -12.50 -22.90 4.31
CA ALA A 335 -11.59 -22.79 5.45
C ALA A 335 -10.55 -23.92 5.45
N ASN A 336 -10.96 -25.14 5.12
CA ASN A 336 -10.08 -26.29 5.05
C ASN A 336 -9.13 -26.20 3.85
N SER A 337 -9.62 -25.71 2.71
CA SER A 337 -8.75 -25.43 1.55
C SER A 337 -7.69 -24.39 1.89
N TYR A 338 -8.05 -23.33 2.61
CA TYR A 338 -7.09 -22.32 3.05
C TYR A 338 -6.00 -22.89 3.97
N VAL A 339 -6.38 -23.83 4.87
CA VAL A 339 -5.39 -24.54 5.70
C VAL A 339 -4.44 -25.37 4.82
N MET A 340 -4.96 -26.03 3.79
CA MET A 340 -4.16 -26.81 2.85
C MET A 340 -3.18 -25.93 2.06
N ASP A 341 -3.62 -24.77 1.58
CA ASP A 341 -2.77 -23.83 0.84
C ASP A 341 -1.63 -23.26 1.71
N LEU A 342 -1.96 -22.98 2.99
CA LEU A 342 -0.94 -22.57 3.97
C LEU A 342 0.05 -23.70 4.25
N GLN A 343 -0.44 -24.95 4.32
CA GLN A 343 0.39 -26.13 4.53
C GLN A 343 1.35 -26.33 3.34
N GLU A 344 0.83 -26.19 2.11
CA GLU A 344 1.65 -26.25 0.91
C GLU A 344 2.74 -25.16 0.92
N THR A 345 2.39 -23.94 1.36
CA THR A 345 3.34 -22.83 1.47
C THR A 345 4.39 -23.11 2.56
N LEU A 346 3.99 -23.77 3.64
CA LEU A 346 4.90 -24.22 4.69
C LEU A 346 5.87 -25.28 4.14
N ASP A 347 5.35 -26.28 3.45
CA ASP A 347 6.14 -27.34 2.83
C ASP A 347 7.16 -26.77 1.84
N GLN A 348 6.76 -25.79 1.01
CA GLN A 348 7.66 -25.08 0.11
C GLN A 348 8.75 -24.29 0.87
N THR A 349 8.41 -23.72 2.02
CA THR A 349 9.37 -23.00 2.86
C THR A 349 10.35 -23.96 3.51
N GLU A 350 9.86 -25.11 3.98
CA GLU A 350 10.70 -26.18 4.52
C GLU A 350 11.61 -26.80 3.45
N GLU A 351 11.10 -26.94 2.23
CA GLU A 351 11.92 -27.39 1.10
C GLU A 351 13.04 -26.40 0.77
N LYS A 352 12.77 -25.09 0.82
CA LYS A 352 13.81 -24.06 0.68
C LYS A 352 14.87 -24.15 1.79
N ILE A 353 14.44 -24.32 3.05
CA ILE A 353 15.34 -24.50 4.17
C ILE A 353 16.21 -25.75 3.98
N LYS A 354 15.58 -26.85 3.54
CA LYS A 354 16.27 -28.11 3.24
C LYS A 354 17.26 -28.01 2.08
N ASN A 355 16.89 -27.22 1.05
CA ASN A 355 17.75 -26.98 -0.11
C ASN A 355 18.95 -26.09 0.20
N LEU A 356 18.84 -25.19 1.18
CA LEU A 356 19.98 -24.44 1.71
C LEU A 356 20.95 -25.37 2.49
N GLY A 357 20.47 -26.52 2.95
CA GLY A 357 21.27 -27.53 3.60
C GLY A 357 21.86 -27.10 4.95
N ASP A 358 22.71 -27.93 5.47
CA ASP A 358 23.43 -27.61 6.69
C ASP A 358 24.44 -26.49 6.42
N MET A 359 24.36 -25.45 7.22
CA MET A 359 25.31 -24.36 7.14
C MET A 359 26.73 -24.86 7.34
N ALA A 360 27.59 -24.55 6.40
CA ALA A 360 29.02 -24.77 6.58
C ALA A 360 29.51 -24.07 7.85
N GLN A 361 30.59 -24.57 8.42
CA GLN A 361 31.21 -23.90 9.57
C GLN A 361 31.55 -22.45 9.19
N LYS A 362 31.23 -21.55 10.11
CA LYS A 362 31.53 -20.13 9.93
C LYS A 362 33.03 -19.98 9.64
N PRO A 363 33.41 -19.37 8.52
CA PRO A 363 34.80 -19.11 8.23
C PRO A 363 35.46 -18.32 9.35
N THR A 364 36.65 -18.70 9.69
CA THR A 364 37.46 -17.96 10.67
C THR A 364 38.39 -17.02 9.93
N THR A 365 38.39 -15.79 10.35
CA THR A 365 39.27 -14.73 9.87
C THR A 365 40.30 -14.37 10.95
N TYR A 366 41.45 -13.93 10.57
CA TYR A 366 42.49 -13.44 11.50
C TYR A 366 42.09 -12.08 12.08
N TYR A 367 41.52 -11.22 11.23
CA TYR A 367 40.95 -9.92 11.63
C TYR A 367 39.46 -10.02 11.89
N GLU A 368 38.95 -9.15 12.77
CA GLU A 368 37.53 -9.11 13.07
C GLU A 368 36.71 -8.51 11.91
N THR A 369 37.31 -7.59 11.15
CA THR A 369 36.63 -6.89 10.05
C THR A 369 37.47 -6.86 8.78
N VAL A 370 36.80 -6.86 7.62
CA VAL A 370 37.43 -6.61 6.31
C VAL A 370 38.23 -5.30 6.32
N LYS A 371 37.78 -4.33 7.12
CA LYS A 371 38.42 -3.05 7.27
C LYS A 371 39.83 -3.16 7.87
N GLU A 372 39.98 -4.01 8.90
CA GLU A 372 41.29 -4.25 9.54
C GLU A 372 42.27 -4.93 8.59
N ALA A 373 41.80 -5.86 7.76
CA ALA A 373 42.59 -6.50 6.73
C ALA A 373 43.06 -5.47 5.67
N TYR A 374 42.19 -4.54 5.27
CA TYR A 374 42.56 -3.43 4.41
C TYR A 374 43.51 -2.44 5.12
N GLU A 375 43.33 -2.19 6.41
CA GLU A 375 44.21 -1.34 7.22
C GLU A 375 45.60 -1.97 7.32
N HIS A 376 45.71 -3.29 7.46
CA HIS A 376 47.02 -3.98 7.41
C HIS A 376 47.70 -3.79 6.06
N ARG A 377 46.96 -3.98 4.94
CA ARG A 377 47.51 -3.72 3.59
C ARG A 377 47.96 -2.27 3.45
N GLN A 378 47.15 -1.35 3.96
CA GLN A 378 47.45 0.07 3.97
C GLN A 378 48.67 0.38 4.88
N TYR A 379 48.85 -0.39 5.96
CA TYR A 379 49.99 -0.28 6.84
C TYR A 379 51.29 -0.74 6.13
N VAL A 380 51.26 -1.83 5.38
CA VAL A 380 52.37 -2.30 4.54
C VAL A 380 52.71 -1.25 3.45
N ASP A 381 51.70 -0.69 2.79
CA ASP A 381 51.87 0.36 1.80
C ASP A 381 52.43 1.64 2.45
N THR A 382 51.98 1.94 3.68
CA THR A 382 52.53 3.07 4.47
C THR A 382 53.99 2.85 4.85
N LEU A 383 54.37 1.61 5.22
CA LEU A 383 55.77 1.26 5.50
C LEU A 383 56.63 1.34 4.24
N LYS A 384 56.10 0.89 3.08
CA LYS A 384 56.78 1.06 1.78
C LYS A 384 57.02 2.53 1.43
N THR A 385 56.03 3.37 1.78
CA THR A 385 56.15 4.83 1.59
C THR A 385 57.16 5.44 2.59
N ALA A 386 57.17 4.94 3.85
CA ALA A 386 58.14 5.37 4.86
C ALA A 386 59.61 4.98 4.51
N LEU A 387 59.80 3.78 3.90
CA LEU A 387 61.08 3.34 3.37
C LEU A 387 61.60 4.30 2.30
N LYS A 388 60.71 4.69 1.37
CA LYS A 388 61.02 5.65 0.31
C LYS A 388 61.35 7.04 0.87
N ASN A 389 60.54 7.48 1.88
CA ASN A 389 60.75 8.78 2.54
C ASN A 389 62.03 8.85 3.34
N LYS A 390 62.44 7.76 3.99
CA LYS A 390 63.72 7.69 4.71
C LYS A 390 64.95 7.70 3.80
N GLN A 391 64.78 7.31 2.54
CA GLN A 391 65.82 7.41 1.52
C GLN A 391 66.15 8.84 1.15
N ASP A 392 65.19 9.74 1.41
CA ASP A 392 65.26 11.12 0.95
C ASP A 392 65.47 12.14 2.09
N GLU A 393 65.63 11.66 3.33
CA GLU A 393 65.66 12.49 4.56
C GLU A 393 66.76 13.55 4.62
N SER A 394 67.78 13.51 3.74
CA SER A 394 68.84 14.47 3.70
C SER A 394 68.94 15.36 2.43
N ASN A 395 67.82 15.36 1.67
CA ASN A 395 67.79 16.04 0.38
C ASN A 395 67.14 17.44 0.49
N PRO A 396 67.69 18.51 -0.07
CA PRO A 396 67.18 19.90 0.01
C PRO A 396 65.78 20.08 -0.65
N TYR A 397 65.30 19.06 -1.40
CA TYR A 397 63.98 19.08 -2.01
C TYR A 397 62.92 18.42 -1.12
N LEU A 398 63.29 17.77 0.01
CA LEU A 398 62.38 17.00 0.85
C LEU A 398 61.34 17.87 1.55
N ASP A 399 61.74 19.03 2.03
CA ASP A 399 60.81 19.94 2.69
C ASP A 399 59.70 20.40 1.75
N GLN A 400 60.05 20.66 0.47
CA GLN A 400 59.09 21.04 -0.55
C GLN A 400 58.20 19.85 -0.95
N ILE A 401 58.76 18.64 -1.02
CA ILE A 401 58.03 17.42 -1.28
C ILE A 401 57.12 17.10 -0.09
N ASP A 402 57.65 17.22 1.12
CA ASP A 402 56.91 16.97 2.36
C ASP A 402 55.81 18.02 2.58
N GLU A 403 56.04 19.31 2.27
CA GLU A 403 54.97 20.32 2.28
C GLU A 403 53.87 20.03 1.26
N LEU A 404 54.23 19.63 0.04
CA LEU A 404 53.27 19.25 -0.98
C LEU A 404 52.49 17.96 -0.62
N GLN A 405 53.15 16.98 -0.04
CA GLN A 405 52.53 15.75 0.44
C GLN A 405 51.57 16.00 1.63
N LYS A 406 51.94 16.89 2.56
CA LYS A 406 51.10 17.26 3.70
C LYS A 406 49.89 18.12 3.32
N GLN A 407 50.05 19.00 2.33
CA GLN A 407 48.97 19.88 1.87
C GLN A 407 47.99 19.18 0.93
N ALA A 408 48.38 18.10 0.27
CA ALA A 408 47.71 17.65 -0.93
C ALA A 408 47.04 16.30 -0.86
N ILE A 409 47.43 15.43 0.02
CA ILE A 409 46.78 14.11 0.11
C ILE A 409 45.66 14.18 1.11
N GLN A 410 44.52 14.73 0.66
CA GLN A 410 43.28 14.48 1.33
C GLN A 410 42.91 13.02 1.04
N GLU A 411 42.71 12.26 2.09
CA GLU A 411 42.32 10.85 1.98
C GLU A 411 41.02 10.74 1.16
N VAL A 412 41.12 10.08 0.00
CA VAL A 412 39.97 9.84 -0.87
C VAL A 412 39.30 8.58 -0.35
N ASN A 413 38.33 8.75 0.57
CA ASN A 413 37.58 7.65 1.12
C ASN A 413 36.25 7.53 0.36
N TYR A 414 36.06 6.42 -0.36
CA TYR A 414 34.83 6.09 -1.08
C TYR A 414 33.78 5.40 -0.21
N ASP A 415 34.00 5.20 1.08
CA ASP A 415 33.07 4.47 1.95
C ASP A 415 31.70 5.13 2.02
N THR A 416 31.66 6.47 2.02
CA THR A 416 30.42 7.23 1.97
C THR A 416 29.68 7.00 0.65
N VAL A 417 30.39 7.07 -0.48
CA VAL A 417 29.82 6.80 -1.81
C VAL A 417 29.33 5.35 -1.91
N ASN A 418 30.13 4.41 -1.43
CA ASN A 418 29.76 2.99 -1.40
C ASN A 418 28.51 2.74 -0.55
N THR A 419 28.41 3.41 0.58
CA THR A 419 27.24 3.33 1.46
C THR A 419 25.99 3.93 0.79
N MET A 420 26.13 5.10 0.18
CA MET A 420 25.06 5.73 -0.61
C MET A 420 24.67 4.87 -1.80
N GLN A 421 25.62 4.22 -2.44
CA GLN A 421 25.38 3.33 -3.58
C GLN A 421 24.62 2.08 -3.17
N LYS A 422 24.98 1.45 -2.04
CA LYS A 422 24.23 0.34 -1.46
C LYS A 422 22.82 0.75 -1.08
N LEU A 423 22.65 1.94 -0.50
CA LEU A 423 21.33 2.47 -0.18
C LEU A 423 20.50 2.68 -1.44
N LYS A 424 21.06 3.30 -2.49
CA LYS A 424 20.40 3.48 -3.78
C LYS A 424 20.01 2.14 -4.43
N GLU A 425 20.89 1.16 -4.41
CA GLU A 425 20.62 -0.19 -4.91
C GLU A 425 19.48 -0.85 -4.15
N HIS A 426 19.44 -0.68 -2.83
CA HIS A 426 18.34 -1.15 -2.00
C HIS A 426 17.03 -0.42 -2.35
N GLU A 427 17.06 0.89 -2.50
CA GLU A 427 15.90 1.68 -2.94
C GLU A 427 15.41 1.28 -4.34
N GLU A 428 16.33 1.05 -5.29
CA GLU A 428 16.01 0.57 -6.64
C GLU A 428 15.42 -0.86 -6.62
N PHE A 429 15.92 -1.71 -5.75
CA PHE A 429 15.37 -3.04 -5.53
C PHE A 429 13.94 -2.96 -4.98
N LEU A 430 13.71 -2.15 -3.94
CA LEU A 430 12.37 -1.91 -3.41
C LEU A 430 11.45 -1.30 -4.45
N TYR A 431 11.93 -0.34 -5.23
CA TYR A 431 11.15 0.26 -6.32
C TYR A 431 10.71 -0.78 -7.35
N LYS A 432 11.62 -1.66 -7.76
CA LYS A 432 11.28 -2.78 -8.66
C LYS A 432 10.24 -3.71 -8.05
N LEU A 433 10.36 -4.03 -6.76
CA LEU A 433 9.37 -4.87 -6.06
C LEU A 433 7.98 -4.22 -6.02
N LEU A 434 7.90 -2.89 -5.88
CA LEU A 434 6.64 -2.17 -5.82
C LEU A 434 6.01 -1.96 -7.20
N THR A 435 6.82 -1.79 -8.25
CA THR A 435 6.35 -1.45 -9.60
C THR A 435 6.15 -2.67 -10.51
N ASN A 436 6.88 -3.75 -10.27
CA ASN A 436 6.75 -4.94 -11.10
C ASN A 436 5.42 -5.64 -10.82
N LYS A 437 4.61 -5.83 -11.87
CA LYS A 437 3.31 -6.53 -11.80
C LYS A 437 3.46 -7.97 -11.31
N ASP A 438 4.58 -8.62 -11.61
CA ASP A 438 4.90 -9.98 -11.21
C ASP A 438 5.66 -10.09 -9.89
N SER A 439 5.83 -8.98 -9.17
CA SER A 439 6.58 -8.98 -7.93
C SER A 439 5.90 -9.87 -6.87
N PHE A 440 6.72 -10.52 -6.09
CA PHE A 440 6.29 -11.31 -4.94
C PHE A 440 5.39 -10.52 -3.99
N ILE A 441 5.73 -9.24 -3.72
CA ILE A 441 4.97 -8.39 -2.81
C ILE A 441 3.56 -8.16 -3.36
N ARG A 442 3.45 -7.78 -4.65
CA ARG A 442 2.15 -7.55 -5.29
C ARG A 442 1.30 -8.81 -5.29
N LYS A 443 1.88 -9.94 -5.70
CA LYS A 443 1.19 -11.25 -5.68
C LYS A 443 0.72 -11.60 -4.27
N LYS A 444 1.56 -11.42 -3.27
CA LYS A 444 1.21 -11.73 -1.87
C LYS A 444 0.08 -10.86 -1.35
N ILE A 445 0.08 -9.56 -1.66
CA ILE A 445 -1.00 -8.64 -1.28
C ILE A 445 -2.30 -9.03 -1.98
N ILE A 446 -2.23 -9.32 -3.29
CA ILE A 446 -3.39 -9.79 -4.05
C ILE A 446 -3.94 -11.07 -3.42
N ASP A 447 -3.14 -12.09 -3.25
CA ASP A 447 -3.57 -13.38 -2.72
C ASP A 447 -4.23 -13.26 -1.34
N GLN A 448 -3.63 -12.49 -0.44
CA GLN A 448 -4.15 -12.31 0.91
C GLN A 448 -5.48 -11.55 0.91
N ASN A 449 -5.53 -10.43 0.19
CA ASN A 449 -6.71 -9.57 0.19
C ASN A 449 -7.84 -10.16 -0.67
N LEU A 450 -7.54 -10.85 -1.76
CA LEU A 450 -8.55 -11.57 -2.54
C LEU A 450 -9.15 -12.73 -1.76
N THR A 451 -8.34 -13.47 -1.03
CA THR A 451 -8.84 -14.54 -0.17
C THR A 451 -9.83 -13.97 0.87
N PHE A 452 -9.47 -12.85 1.50
CA PHE A 452 -10.36 -12.17 2.43
C PHE A 452 -11.64 -11.67 1.73
N LEU A 453 -11.51 -11.00 0.58
CA LEU A 453 -12.65 -10.51 -0.21
C LEU A 453 -13.60 -11.64 -0.60
N ASN A 454 -13.07 -12.74 -1.14
CA ASN A 454 -13.89 -13.89 -1.55
C ASN A 454 -14.63 -14.52 -0.37
N ASN A 455 -13.96 -14.66 0.77
CA ASN A 455 -14.59 -15.19 1.99
C ASN A 455 -15.72 -14.27 2.48
N ARG A 456 -15.49 -12.94 2.48
CA ARG A 456 -16.54 -11.99 2.88
C ARG A 456 -17.68 -11.97 1.87
N LEU A 457 -17.38 -12.03 0.59
CA LEU A 457 -18.38 -12.08 -0.47
C LEU A 457 -19.25 -13.34 -0.36
N THR A 458 -18.65 -14.50 -0.22
CA THR A 458 -19.39 -15.75 0.01
C THR A 458 -20.30 -15.64 1.23
N HIS A 459 -19.76 -15.13 2.34
CA HIS A 459 -20.56 -14.91 3.56
C HIS A 459 -21.79 -14.04 3.30
N TYR A 460 -21.66 -12.89 2.64
CA TYR A 460 -22.78 -11.99 2.39
C TYR A 460 -23.76 -12.56 1.38
N LEU A 461 -23.29 -13.24 0.34
CA LEU A 461 -24.18 -13.87 -0.64
C LEU A 461 -25.01 -14.99 -0.02
N ASP A 462 -24.42 -15.77 0.86
CA ASP A 462 -25.13 -16.80 1.63
C ASP A 462 -26.19 -16.19 2.52
N GLN A 463 -25.86 -15.12 3.25
CA GLN A 463 -26.82 -14.41 4.11
C GLN A 463 -27.99 -13.79 3.31
N LEU A 464 -27.69 -13.31 2.11
CA LEU A 464 -28.71 -12.76 1.20
C LEU A 464 -29.45 -13.82 0.41
N GLY A 465 -29.19 -15.11 0.69
CA GLY A 465 -29.87 -16.23 0.02
C GLY A 465 -29.62 -16.30 -1.47
N LEU A 466 -28.42 -15.93 -1.93
CA LEU A 466 -28.00 -15.99 -3.33
C LEU A 466 -27.24 -17.29 -3.61
N PRO A 467 -27.78 -18.21 -4.45
CA PRO A 467 -27.17 -19.52 -4.68
C PRO A 467 -25.96 -19.48 -5.65
N HIS A 468 -25.49 -18.31 -6.00
CA HIS A 468 -24.40 -18.09 -6.95
C HIS A 468 -23.07 -18.01 -6.20
N LEU A 469 -22.06 -18.68 -6.73
CA LEU A 469 -20.69 -18.50 -6.31
C LEU A 469 -20.06 -17.39 -7.16
N VAL A 470 -19.57 -16.35 -6.51
CA VAL A 470 -18.89 -15.23 -7.16
C VAL A 470 -17.48 -15.17 -6.61
N THR A 471 -16.50 -15.28 -7.50
CA THR A 471 -15.10 -15.37 -7.10
C THR A 471 -14.26 -14.39 -7.89
N PHE A 472 -13.44 -13.63 -7.20
CA PHE A 472 -12.38 -12.82 -7.77
C PHE A 472 -11.12 -13.67 -7.94
N LYS A 473 -10.57 -13.69 -9.15
CA LYS A 473 -9.35 -14.41 -9.49
C LYS A 473 -8.09 -13.54 -9.32
N ASN A 474 -6.93 -14.17 -9.34
CA ASN A 474 -5.64 -13.47 -9.17
C ASN A 474 -5.32 -12.49 -10.30
N ASP A 475 -5.94 -12.63 -11.45
CA ASP A 475 -5.89 -11.66 -12.55
C ASP A 475 -6.88 -10.49 -12.39
N LEU A 476 -7.57 -10.45 -11.24
CA LEU A 476 -8.60 -9.48 -10.87
C LEU A 476 -9.87 -9.57 -11.72
N SER A 477 -10.05 -10.65 -12.47
CA SER A 477 -11.32 -10.97 -13.13
C SER A 477 -12.31 -11.53 -12.14
N VAL A 478 -13.60 -11.41 -12.47
CA VAL A 478 -14.72 -11.94 -11.65
C VAL A 478 -15.40 -13.06 -12.41
N GLU A 479 -15.64 -14.13 -11.72
CA GLU A 479 -16.39 -15.29 -12.23
C GLU A 479 -17.65 -15.47 -11.39
N ILE A 480 -18.77 -15.66 -12.08
CA ILE A 480 -20.05 -15.98 -11.45
C ILE A 480 -20.42 -17.39 -11.90
N THR A 481 -20.62 -18.30 -10.96
CA THR A 481 -21.01 -19.67 -11.27
C THR A 481 -22.25 -20.08 -10.49
N GLN A 482 -23.07 -20.92 -11.12
CA GLN A 482 -24.20 -21.58 -10.47
C GLN A 482 -24.23 -23.05 -10.91
N LEU A 483 -24.24 -23.95 -9.94
CA LEU A 483 -24.23 -25.40 -10.20
C LEU A 483 -23.07 -25.84 -11.12
N GLY A 484 -21.92 -25.13 -11.05
CA GLY A 484 -20.73 -25.41 -11.86
C GLY A 484 -20.80 -24.88 -13.30
N GLN A 485 -21.78 -24.05 -13.63
CA GLN A 485 -21.88 -23.37 -14.92
C GLN A 485 -21.58 -21.88 -14.76
N ASP A 486 -20.79 -21.34 -15.69
CA ASP A 486 -20.48 -19.92 -15.74
C ASP A 486 -21.72 -19.12 -16.16
N LEU A 487 -21.92 -17.99 -15.51
CA LEU A 487 -23.01 -17.06 -15.79
C LEU A 487 -22.49 -15.65 -15.98
N ASP A 488 -23.10 -14.93 -16.90
CA ASP A 488 -22.90 -13.50 -17.01
C ASP A 488 -23.81 -12.74 -16.03
N PHE A 489 -23.37 -11.58 -15.57
CA PHE A 489 -24.16 -10.72 -14.69
C PHE A 489 -25.55 -10.40 -15.28
N ASP A 490 -25.62 -10.28 -16.61
CA ASP A 490 -26.87 -9.98 -17.31
C ASP A 490 -27.87 -11.15 -17.36
N ASN A 491 -27.43 -12.37 -17.05
CA ASN A 491 -28.30 -13.55 -16.95
C ASN A 491 -29.09 -13.59 -15.64
N LEU A 492 -28.65 -12.81 -14.64
CA LEU A 492 -29.30 -12.76 -13.34
C LEU A 492 -30.61 -11.98 -13.39
N SER A 493 -31.61 -12.44 -12.66
CA SER A 493 -32.85 -11.69 -12.43
C SER A 493 -32.57 -10.37 -11.68
N ARG A 494 -33.51 -9.44 -11.74
CA ARG A 494 -33.37 -8.14 -11.07
C ARG A 494 -33.09 -8.28 -9.56
N GLY A 495 -33.82 -9.20 -8.90
CA GLY A 495 -33.63 -9.45 -7.47
C GLY A 495 -32.27 -10.05 -7.14
N GLU A 496 -31.78 -10.98 -7.97
CA GLU A 496 -30.44 -11.56 -7.83
C GLU A 496 -29.35 -10.51 -8.06
N ARG A 497 -29.52 -9.66 -9.08
CA ARG A 497 -28.58 -8.55 -9.33
C ARG A 497 -28.49 -7.61 -8.13
N ASN A 498 -29.61 -7.22 -7.55
CA ASN A 498 -29.63 -6.31 -6.40
C ASN A 498 -28.97 -6.94 -5.17
N ARG A 499 -29.26 -8.22 -4.89
CA ARG A 499 -28.60 -8.97 -3.81
C ARG A 499 -27.10 -9.11 -4.06
N LEU A 500 -26.68 -9.37 -5.28
CA LEU A 500 -25.29 -9.46 -5.65
C LEU A 500 -24.58 -8.11 -5.48
N ILE A 501 -25.18 -7.01 -5.94
CA ILE A 501 -24.64 -5.65 -5.76
C ILE A 501 -24.46 -5.35 -4.27
N LEU A 502 -25.44 -5.68 -3.45
CA LEU A 502 -25.36 -5.48 -2.00
C LEU A 502 -24.26 -6.33 -1.36
N GLY A 503 -24.26 -7.64 -1.61
CA GLY A 503 -23.24 -8.54 -1.07
C GLY A 503 -21.82 -8.13 -1.44
N MET A 504 -21.64 -7.73 -2.71
CA MET A 504 -20.36 -7.20 -3.17
C MET A 504 -19.98 -5.91 -2.46
N SER A 505 -20.93 -4.99 -2.30
CA SER A 505 -20.66 -3.71 -1.66
C SER A 505 -20.29 -3.86 -0.19
N PHE A 506 -20.94 -4.77 0.53
CA PHE A 506 -20.59 -5.10 1.90
C PHE A 506 -19.21 -5.77 1.98
N ALA A 507 -18.92 -6.73 1.11
CA ALA A 507 -17.60 -7.36 1.05
C ALA A 507 -16.50 -6.35 0.71
N PHE A 508 -16.76 -5.44 -0.22
CA PHE A 508 -15.84 -4.35 -0.57
C PHE A 508 -15.63 -3.41 0.60
N ARG A 509 -16.68 -3.09 1.34
CA ARG A 509 -16.61 -2.26 2.53
C ARG A 509 -15.72 -2.89 3.59
N ASP A 510 -15.91 -4.17 3.90
CA ASP A 510 -15.08 -4.89 4.86
C ASP A 510 -13.58 -4.89 4.47
N VAL A 511 -13.29 -5.12 3.18
CA VAL A 511 -11.90 -5.05 2.69
C VAL A 511 -11.35 -3.63 2.81
N TRP A 512 -12.18 -2.64 2.47
CA TRP A 512 -11.80 -1.23 2.60
C TRP A 512 -11.47 -0.85 4.04
N GLU A 513 -12.31 -1.24 4.97
CA GLU A 513 -12.19 -0.95 6.40
C GLU A 513 -10.94 -1.55 7.05
N ASN A 514 -10.44 -2.65 6.49
CA ASN A 514 -9.18 -3.25 6.93
C ASN A 514 -7.92 -2.49 6.46
N LEU A 515 -8.01 -1.76 5.36
CA LEU A 515 -6.86 -1.13 4.71
C LEU A 515 -6.87 0.40 4.83
N TYR A 516 -8.05 0.98 4.94
CA TYR A 516 -8.26 2.42 4.87
C TYR A 516 -9.14 2.93 6.02
N GLN A 517 -9.32 4.22 6.06
CA GLN A 517 -10.19 4.86 7.05
C GLN A 517 -11.67 4.74 6.63
N ASN A 518 -12.51 4.36 7.57
CA ASN A 518 -13.95 4.21 7.36
C ASN A 518 -14.64 5.56 7.26
N ILE A 519 -15.76 5.57 6.53
CA ILE A 519 -16.76 6.63 6.54
C ILE A 519 -17.98 6.12 7.32
N ASN A 520 -18.49 6.93 8.22
CA ASN A 520 -19.64 6.59 9.10
C ASN A 520 -21.01 6.48 8.37
N LEU A 521 -21.03 6.53 7.05
CA LEU A 521 -22.26 6.55 6.27
C LEU A 521 -22.33 5.36 5.31
N LEU A 522 -23.55 4.84 5.16
CA LEU A 522 -23.96 3.92 4.12
C LEU A 522 -25.35 4.31 3.64
N PHE A 523 -25.54 4.53 2.37
CA PHE A 523 -26.82 4.83 1.74
C PHE A 523 -27.28 3.66 0.87
N LEU A 524 -28.51 3.26 1.08
CA LEU A 524 -29.20 2.26 0.27
C LEU A 524 -30.39 2.95 -0.42
N ASP A 525 -30.27 3.22 -1.72
CA ASP A 525 -31.29 3.93 -2.49
C ASP A 525 -31.88 3.01 -3.56
N GLU A 526 -33.15 2.61 -3.38
CA GLU A 526 -33.94 1.72 -4.25
C GLU A 526 -33.38 0.27 -4.43
N LEU A 527 -32.26 -0.09 -3.83
CA LEU A 527 -31.70 -1.45 -3.94
C LEU A 527 -32.54 -2.50 -3.23
N ILE A 528 -33.20 -2.10 -2.16
CA ILE A 528 -33.98 -2.99 -1.28
C ILE A 528 -35.40 -3.17 -1.81
N ASP A 529 -35.92 -2.21 -2.55
CA ASP A 529 -37.35 -2.14 -2.92
C ASP A 529 -37.80 -3.19 -3.93
N SER A 530 -36.91 -3.89 -4.61
CA SER A 530 -37.26 -4.82 -5.66
C SER A 530 -36.54 -6.16 -5.57
N GLY A 531 -37.34 -7.22 -5.34
CA GLY A 531 -36.87 -8.60 -5.44
C GLY A 531 -36.15 -9.16 -4.21
N MET A 532 -36.29 -8.49 -3.06
CA MET A 532 -35.82 -9.01 -1.78
C MET A 532 -36.99 -9.53 -0.96
N ASP A 533 -36.80 -10.69 -0.31
CA ASP A 533 -37.71 -11.20 0.68
C ASP A 533 -37.51 -10.56 2.05
N THR A 534 -38.41 -10.82 2.99
CA THR A 534 -38.39 -10.24 4.33
C THR A 534 -37.13 -10.62 5.11
N ALA A 535 -36.54 -11.79 4.86
CA ALA A 535 -35.32 -12.24 5.54
C ALA A 535 -34.10 -11.45 5.05
N CYS A 536 -34.01 -11.17 3.75
CA CYS A 536 -32.95 -10.30 3.18
C CYS A 536 -33.07 -8.87 3.69
N LEU A 537 -34.29 -8.35 3.87
CA LEU A 537 -34.51 -7.00 4.41
C LEU A 537 -34.04 -6.88 5.86
N LEU A 538 -34.30 -7.86 6.69
CA LEU A 538 -33.85 -7.89 8.09
C LEU A 538 -32.33 -7.94 8.16
N TYR A 539 -31.68 -8.80 7.36
CA TYR A 539 -30.22 -8.90 7.35
C TYR A 539 -29.53 -7.60 6.90
N THR A 540 -30.07 -6.93 5.86
CA THR A 540 -29.54 -5.66 5.40
C THR A 540 -29.67 -4.54 6.44
N SER A 541 -30.71 -4.58 7.30
CA SER A 541 -30.84 -3.64 8.41
C SER A 541 -29.81 -3.91 9.51
N ASP A 542 -29.58 -5.16 9.88
CA ASP A 542 -28.60 -5.54 10.89
C ASP A 542 -27.17 -5.24 10.44
N ALA A 543 -26.85 -5.52 9.17
CA ALA A 543 -25.52 -5.20 8.59
C ALA A 543 -25.26 -3.70 8.41
N ALA A 544 -26.28 -2.85 8.45
CA ALA A 544 -26.15 -1.41 8.39
C ALA A 544 -25.93 -0.78 9.79
N ASP A 545 -26.28 -1.52 10.85
CA ASP A 545 -26.10 -1.10 12.25
C ASP A 545 -24.70 -1.47 12.80
N ASP A 546 -24.01 -2.46 12.21
CA ASP A 546 -22.61 -2.83 12.49
C ASP A 546 -21.62 -1.93 11.69
#